data_85134cf0cf8b5a985c7c3acdb5c4593a
#
_entry.id   85134cf0cf8b5a985c7c3acdb5c4593a
#
_cell.length_a   1.000
_cell.length_b   1.000
_cell.length_c   1.000
_cell.angle_alpha   90.00
_cell.angle_beta   90.00
_cell.angle_gamma   90.00
#
_symmetry.space_group_name_H-M   'P 1'
#
loop_
_entity.id
_entity.type
_entity.pdbx_description
1 polymer ?
#
loop_
_entity_poly.entity_id
_entity_poly.type
_entity_poly.pdbx_seq_one_letter_code
_entity_poly.pdbx_strand_id
1 'polypeptide(L)' 'MHKLRLTINETCHFLSVQRDKLNKMVKDDPSFPRPIKEGKARQSAVYFDHNELVEWWEVLL' A
#
# COMPACT_ATOMS: atom_id res chain seq x y z
N MET A 1 -2.34 18.45 3.24
CA MET A 1 -2.19 17.57 4.40
C MET A 1 -2.06 16.11 3.94
N HIS A 2 -1.10 15.39 4.48
CA HIS A 2 -0.89 13.99 4.12
C HIS A 2 -1.88 13.10 4.85
N LYS A 3 -2.42 12.12 4.14
CA LYS A 3 -3.22 11.09 4.78
C LYS A 3 -2.27 10.12 5.50
N LEU A 4 -2.68 9.69 6.69
CA LEU A 4 -1.90 8.72 7.44
C LEU A 4 -1.96 7.33 6.81
N ARG A 5 -3.06 7.04 6.15
CA ARG A 5 -3.25 5.76 5.47
C ARG A 5 -3.92 6.00 4.12
N LEU A 6 -3.67 5.09 3.20
CA LEU A 6 -4.19 5.18 1.84
C LEU A 6 -5.01 3.95 1.51
N THR A 7 -6.14 4.14 0.84
CA THR A 7 -6.90 3.02 0.30
C THR A 7 -6.11 2.37 -0.83
N ILE A 8 -6.57 1.24 -1.33
CA ILE A 8 -5.91 0.57 -2.46
C ILE A 8 -5.86 1.50 -3.67
N ASN A 9 -6.97 2.17 -3.99
CA ASN A 9 -7.01 3.09 -5.13
C ASN A 9 -6.09 4.28 -4.92
N GLU A 10 -6.07 4.84 -3.72
CA GLU A 10 -5.18 5.96 -3.41
C GLU A 10 -3.72 5.53 -3.49
N THR A 11 -3.41 4.32 -3.04
CA THR A 11 -2.06 3.79 -3.11
C THR A 11 -1.62 3.63 -4.57
N CYS A 12 -2.49 3.14 -5.42
CA CYS A 12 -2.19 3.02 -6.85
C CYS A 12 -1.86 4.38 -7.46
N HIS A 13 -2.64 5.39 -7.13
CA HIS A 13 -2.36 6.76 -7.58
C HIS A 13 -1.06 7.30 -7.03
N PHE A 14 -0.82 7.06 -5.75
CA PHE A 14 0.37 7.54 -5.07
C PHE A 14 1.65 6.95 -5.68
N LEU A 15 1.61 5.68 -6.06
CA LEU A 15 2.76 4.99 -6.65
C LEU A 15 2.75 5.02 -8.19
N SER A 16 1.73 5.57 -8.79
CA SER A 16 1.57 5.61 -10.25
C SER A 16 1.58 4.21 -10.87
N VAL A 17 0.89 3.28 -10.24
CA VAL A 17 0.76 1.90 -10.74
C VAL A 17 -0.71 1.51 -10.83
N GLN A 18 -0.98 0.46 -11.59
CA GLN A 18 -2.31 -0.09 -11.65
C GLN A 18 -2.50 -1.14 -10.57
N ARG A 19 -3.76 -1.51 -10.34
CA ARG A 19 -4.10 -2.43 -9.26
C ARG A 19 -3.41 -3.79 -9.39
N ASP A 20 -3.33 -4.31 -10.61
CA ASP A 20 -2.65 -5.59 -10.86
C ASP A 20 -1.18 -5.52 -10.46
N LYS A 21 -0.52 -4.41 -10.80
CA LYS A 21 0.87 -4.20 -10.44
C LYS A 21 1.03 -4.11 -8.93
N LEU A 22 0.13 -3.40 -8.25
CA LEU A 22 0.17 -3.27 -6.81
C LEU A 22 0.02 -4.64 -6.14
N ASN A 23 -0.94 -5.43 -6.57
CA ASN A 23 -1.15 -6.77 -6.02
C ASN A 23 0.08 -7.64 -6.20
N LYS A 24 0.73 -7.54 -7.34
CA LYS A 24 1.95 -8.29 -7.61
C LYS A 24 3.09 -7.85 -6.69
N MET A 25 3.22 -6.55 -6.46
CA MET A 25 4.25 -6.03 -5.56
C MET A 25 4.05 -6.54 -4.13
N VAL A 26 2.82 -6.54 -3.65
CA VAL A 26 2.51 -7.05 -2.33
C VAL A 26 2.86 -8.53 -2.22
N LYS A 27 2.59 -9.29 -3.27
CA LYS A 27 2.81 -10.73 -3.27
C LYS A 27 4.29 -11.10 -3.42
N ASP A 28 4.99 -10.44 -4.34
CA ASP A 28 6.32 -10.87 -4.77
C ASP A 28 7.47 -10.14 -4.09
N ASP A 29 7.24 -8.94 -3.58
CA ASP A 29 8.29 -8.12 -2.97
C ASP A 29 8.17 -8.16 -1.45
N PRO A 30 9.03 -8.91 -0.75
CA PRO A 30 8.96 -9.02 0.70
C PRO A 30 9.29 -7.71 1.42
N SER A 31 9.97 -6.77 0.74
CA SER A 31 10.30 -5.48 1.34
C SER A 31 9.15 -4.47 1.19
N PHE A 32 8.17 -4.75 0.33
CA PHE A 32 7.05 -3.85 0.15
C PHE A 32 6.15 -3.84 1.38
N PRO A 33 5.63 -2.67 1.80
CA PRO A 33 4.77 -2.60 2.97
C PRO A 33 3.56 -3.53 2.87
N ARG A 34 3.21 -4.15 3.98
CA ARG A 34 2.06 -5.04 4.02
C ARG A 34 0.77 -4.25 4.16
N PRO A 35 -0.30 -4.65 3.47
CA PRO A 35 -1.59 -3.98 3.64
C PRO A 35 -2.13 -4.22 5.05
N ILE A 36 -2.81 -3.20 5.58
CA ILE A 36 -3.41 -3.25 6.91
C ILE A 36 -4.91 -3.41 6.73
N LYS A 37 -5.45 -4.50 7.24
CA LYS A 37 -6.88 -4.75 7.16
C LYS A 37 -7.58 -4.21 8.40
N GLU A 38 -8.56 -3.35 8.19
CA GLU A 38 -9.29 -2.72 9.28
C GLU A 38 -10.43 -3.60 9.76
N GLY A 39 -10.12 -4.65 10.52
CA GLY A 39 -11.11 -5.56 11.04
C GLY A 39 -10.89 -6.97 10.53
N LYS A 40 -11.73 -7.89 11.00
CA LYS A 40 -11.61 -9.31 10.69
C LYS A 40 -12.58 -9.78 9.63
N ALA A 41 -13.53 -8.94 9.24
CA ALA A 41 -14.53 -9.32 8.26
C ALA A 41 -13.93 -9.42 6.87
N ARG A 42 -14.50 -10.27 6.05
CA ARG A 42 -14.02 -10.46 4.67
C ARG A 42 -14.05 -9.18 3.84
N GLN A 43 -15.00 -8.31 4.13
CA GLN A 43 -15.21 -7.06 3.42
C GLN A 43 -14.59 -5.86 4.13
N SER A 44 -13.76 -6.10 5.12
CA SER A 44 -13.10 -5.01 5.82
C SER A 44 -12.21 -4.21 4.88
N ALA A 45 -12.19 -2.89 5.08
CA ALA A 45 -11.36 -2.03 4.27
C ALA A 45 -9.88 -2.36 4.46
N VAL A 46 -9.12 -2.21 3.38
CA VAL A 46 -7.68 -2.47 3.39
C VAL A 46 -6.97 -1.15 3.10
N TYR A 47 -5.94 -0.87 3.89
CA TYR A 47 -5.18 0.37 3.79
C TYR A 47 -3.68 0.08 3.76
N PHE A 48 -2.92 1.06 3.25
CA PHE A 48 -1.46 1.06 3.35
C PHE A 48 -1.05 2.26 4.18
N ASP A 49 -0.01 2.10 4.99
CA ASP A 49 0.55 3.19 5.78
C ASP A 49 1.37 4.10 4.87
N HIS A 50 1.04 5.39 4.88
CA HIS A 50 1.72 6.38 4.05
C HIS A 50 3.23 6.41 4.32
N ASN A 51 3.62 6.44 5.58
CA ASN A 51 5.03 6.55 5.94
C ASN A 51 5.81 5.30 5.51
N GLU A 52 5.21 4.13 5.64
CA GLU A 52 5.87 2.89 5.20
C GLU A 52 6.12 2.90 3.69
N LEU A 53 5.19 3.43 2.92
CA LEU A 53 5.36 3.54 1.47
C LEU A 53 6.50 4.50 1.12
N VAL A 54 6.58 5.63 1.81
CA VAL A 54 7.63 6.61 1.59
C VAL A 54 8.99 6.01 1.94
N GLU A 55 9.09 5.34 3.09
CA GLU A 55 10.33 4.70 3.52
C GLU A 55 10.77 3.60 2.56
N TRP A 56 9.82 2.81 2.09
CA TRP A 56 10.13 1.76 1.11
C TRP A 56 10.75 2.35 -0.16
N TRP A 57 10.15 3.43 -0.66
CA TRP A 57 10.66 4.09 -1.86
C TRP A 57 12.05 4.69 -1.63
N GLU A 58 12.26 5.32 -0.49
CA GLU A 58 13.54 5.95 -0.16
C GLU A 58 14.67 4.92 -0.09
N VAL A 59 14.39 3.73 0.41
CA VAL A 59 15.40 2.66 0.46
C VAL A 59 15.79 2.20 -0.94
N LEU A 60 14.87 2.25 -1.90
CA LEU A 60 15.16 1.87 -3.28
C LEU A 60 16.01 2.90 -4.02
N LEU A 61 15.97 4.15 -3.59
CA LEU A 61 16.75 5.19 -4.20
C LEU A 61 18.23 5.10 -3.80
#